data_6aa1fc51feb49b647a57d4bba46363a1
#
_entry.id   6aa1fc51feb49b647a57d4bba46363a1
#
_cell.length_a   1.000
_cell.length_b   1.000
_cell.length_c   1.000
_cell.angle_alpha   90.00
_cell.angle_beta   90.00
_cell.angle_gamma   90.00
#
_symmetry.space_group_name_H-M   'P 1'
#
loop_
_entity.id
_entity.type
_entity.pdbx_description
1 polymer ?
#
loop_
_entity_poly.entity_id
_entity_poly.type
_entity_poly.pdbx_seq_one_letter_code
_entity_poly.pdbx_strand_id
1 'polypeptide(L)'
;MNSSAAKHDVFQAIADPTRRKLLQLLTDQEMPVTAISRHFPISRTAVSKHLRILSEAGLVKEQRVGRETRYRMQPEPLAELKSWLSYYDRFWDNKLTALKRLVEAEQPEDHSLTGPRIVETKQDEL
;
A
#
# COMPACT_ATOMS: atom_id res chain seq x y z
N MET A 1 -10.47 -20.68 -18.01
CA MET A 1 -10.52 -20.25 -17.77
C MET A 1 -10.40 -19.47 -17.23
N ASN A 2 -10.35 -19.27 -16.87
CA ASN A 2 -10.24 -18.60 -16.35
C ASN A 2 -10.66 -17.93 -15.68
N SER A 3 -11.10 -17.97 -15.88
CA SER A 3 -11.95 -17.12 -15.22
C SER A 3 -11.69 -17.01 -13.80
N SER A 4 -11.41 -18.01 -13.24
CA SER A 4 -11.18 -17.96 -11.87
C SER A 4 -10.13 -17.00 -11.56
N ALA A 5 -9.24 -16.89 -12.42
CA ALA A 5 -8.16 -16.03 -12.17
C ALA A 5 -8.58 -14.61 -12.11
N ALA A 6 -9.70 -14.31 -12.61
CA ALA A 6 -10.09 -12.94 -12.65
C ALA A 6 -11.05 -12.53 -11.59
N LYS A 7 -11.22 -13.32 -10.55
CA LYS A 7 -12.12 -12.94 -9.55
C LYS A 7 -11.85 -11.60 -8.95
N HIS A 8 -10.64 -11.36 -8.53
CA HIS A 8 -10.29 -10.07 -7.95
C HIS A 8 -8.89 -9.75 -8.40
N ASP A 9 -8.70 -8.58 -8.97
CA ASP A 9 -7.37 -8.15 -9.34
C ASP A 9 -6.84 -7.26 -8.23
N VAL A 10 -5.63 -6.80 -8.36
CA VAL A 10 -4.99 -6.03 -7.31
C VAL A 10 -5.75 -4.72 -7.05
N PHE A 11 -6.29 -4.09 -8.08
CA PHE A 11 -7.01 -2.83 -7.91
C PHE A 11 -8.29 -3.04 -7.11
N GLN A 12 -9.01 -4.09 -7.42
CA GLN A 12 -10.22 -4.39 -6.71
C GLN A 12 -9.92 -4.75 -5.27
N ALA A 13 -8.87 -5.51 -5.06
CA ALA A 13 -8.53 -5.94 -3.72
C ALA A 13 -8.21 -4.77 -2.81
N ILE A 14 -7.53 -3.75 -3.31
CA ILE A 14 -7.16 -2.64 -2.45
C ILE A 14 -8.20 -1.52 -2.47
N ALA A 15 -9.32 -1.72 -3.15
CA ALA A 15 -10.34 -0.69 -3.17
C ALA A 15 -11.04 -0.51 -1.81
N ASP A 16 -10.92 -1.47 -0.95
CA ASP A 16 -11.58 -1.42 0.34
C ASP A 16 -10.62 -0.96 1.43
N PRO A 17 -11.00 0.00 2.26
CA PRO A 17 -10.09 0.52 3.29
C PRO A 17 -9.65 -0.52 4.31
N THR A 18 -10.53 -1.44 4.66
CA THR A 18 -10.17 -2.48 5.62
C THR A 18 -9.11 -3.39 5.04
N ARG A 19 -9.25 -3.71 3.76
CA ARG A 19 -8.25 -4.56 3.12
C ARG A 19 -6.90 -3.86 3.02
N ARG A 20 -6.89 -2.55 2.80
CA ARG A 20 -5.62 -1.83 2.78
C ARG A 20 -4.97 -1.88 4.16
N LYS A 21 -5.78 -1.79 5.22
CA LYS A 21 -5.21 -1.84 6.57
C LYS A 21 -4.70 -3.24 6.87
N LEU A 22 -5.37 -4.27 6.37
CA LEU A 22 -4.90 -5.63 6.56
C LEU A 22 -3.54 -5.82 5.89
N LEU A 23 -3.38 -5.29 4.70
CA LEU A 23 -2.11 -5.40 4.02
C LEU A 23 -1.01 -4.68 4.81
N GLN A 24 -1.31 -3.50 5.32
CA GLN A 24 -0.33 -2.77 6.07
C GLN A 24 0.08 -3.54 7.32
N LEU A 25 -0.89 -4.15 7.98
CA LEU A 25 -0.60 -4.91 9.18
C LEU A 25 0.32 -6.09 8.86
N LEU A 26 0.10 -6.75 7.73
CA LEU A 26 0.88 -7.91 7.37
C LEU A 26 2.20 -7.62 6.67
N THR A 27 2.48 -6.35 6.42
CA THR A 27 3.70 -5.98 5.74
C THR A 27 4.94 -6.36 6.51
N ASP A 28 4.90 -6.17 7.81
CA ASP A 28 6.08 -6.41 8.61
C ASP A 28 6.14 -7.75 9.29
N GLN A 29 5.06 -8.46 9.35
CA GLN A 29 5.10 -9.76 10.00
C GLN A 29 3.95 -10.66 9.61
N GLU A 30 4.22 -11.94 9.64
CA GLU A 30 3.25 -12.95 9.35
C GLU A 30 2.38 -13.12 10.59
N MET A 31 1.10 -13.32 10.45
CA MET A 31 0.23 -13.45 11.60
C MET A 31 -0.88 -14.47 11.37
N PRO A 32 -1.31 -15.14 12.42
CA PRO A 32 -2.46 -16.03 12.30
C PRO A 32 -3.75 -15.21 12.28
N VAL A 33 -4.80 -15.74 11.70
CA VAL A 33 -6.05 -15.01 11.56
C VAL A 33 -6.60 -14.58 12.90
N THR A 34 -6.36 -15.34 13.94
CA THR A 34 -6.86 -14.96 15.26
C THR A 34 -6.21 -13.68 15.74
N ALA A 35 -4.92 -13.55 15.51
CA ALA A 35 -4.22 -12.34 15.91
C ALA A 35 -4.64 -11.16 15.04
N ILE A 36 -4.82 -11.40 13.74
CA ILE A 36 -5.22 -10.35 12.84
C ILE A 36 -6.58 -9.80 13.27
N SER A 37 -7.51 -10.69 13.62
CA SER A 37 -8.85 -10.27 13.98
C SER A 37 -8.89 -9.32 15.15
N ARG A 38 -7.93 -9.39 16.04
CA ARG A 38 -7.93 -8.51 17.19
C ARG A 38 -7.65 -7.06 16.84
N HIS A 39 -7.15 -6.81 15.66
CA HIS A 39 -6.83 -5.46 15.24
C HIS A 39 -7.98 -4.76 14.54
N PHE A 40 -9.11 -5.43 14.36
CA PHE A 40 -10.22 -4.84 13.62
C PHE A 40 -11.54 -5.00 14.34
N PRO A 41 -12.39 -3.99 14.33
CA PRO A 41 -13.68 -4.05 15.02
C PRO A 41 -14.75 -4.72 14.16
N ILE A 42 -14.43 -5.85 13.56
CA ILE A 42 -15.37 -6.59 12.75
C ILE A 42 -15.22 -8.04 13.10
N SER A 43 -16.13 -8.87 12.66
CA SER A 43 -16.12 -10.27 13.05
C SER A 43 -14.95 -10.99 12.39
N ARG A 44 -14.57 -12.10 12.97
CA ARG A 44 -13.52 -12.92 12.44
C ARG A 44 -13.91 -13.43 11.05
N THR A 45 -15.18 -13.73 10.86
CA THR A 45 -15.67 -14.17 9.58
C THR A 45 -15.46 -13.08 8.52
N ALA A 46 -15.73 -11.83 8.88
CA ALA A 46 -15.53 -10.72 7.96
C ALA A 46 -14.05 -10.55 7.64
N VAL A 47 -13.19 -10.68 8.63
CA VAL A 47 -11.76 -10.59 8.41
C VAL A 47 -11.32 -11.69 7.45
N SER A 48 -11.83 -12.90 7.64
CA SER A 48 -11.47 -14.01 6.77
C SER A 48 -11.92 -13.77 5.33
N LYS A 49 -13.05 -13.13 5.13
CA LYS A 49 -13.50 -12.85 3.80
C LYS A 49 -12.59 -11.84 3.14
N HIS A 50 -12.17 -10.81 3.87
CA HIS A 50 -11.26 -9.83 3.32
C HIS A 50 -9.91 -10.48 2.98
N LEU A 51 -9.43 -11.38 3.82
CA LEU A 51 -8.17 -12.06 3.56
C LEU A 51 -8.27 -12.95 2.33
N ARG A 52 -9.45 -13.53 2.10
CA ARG A 52 -9.63 -14.36 0.95
C ARG A 52 -9.54 -13.54 -0.33
N ILE A 53 -10.15 -12.36 -0.35
CA ILE A 53 -10.08 -11.48 -1.50
C ILE A 53 -8.65 -11.06 -1.77
N LEU A 54 -7.91 -10.72 -0.71
CA LEU A 54 -6.51 -10.36 -0.86
C LEU A 54 -5.70 -11.54 -1.38
N SER A 55 -6.04 -12.73 -0.94
CA SER A 55 -5.34 -13.92 -1.37
C SER A 55 -5.61 -14.23 -2.84
N GLU A 56 -6.85 -14.01 -3.27
CA GLU A 56 -7.20 -14.23 -4.67
C GLU A 56 -6.46 -13.28 -5.59
N ALA A 57 -6.13 -12.10 -5.09
CA ALA A 57 -5.38 -11.14 -5.87
C ALA A 57 -3.87 -11.36 -5.74
N GLY A 58 -3.47 -12.34 -4.97
CA GLY A 58 -2.05 -12.63 -4.80
C GLY A 58 -1.32 -11.70 -3.85
N LEU A 59 -2.06 -10.88 -3.11
CA LEU A 59 -1.43 -9.92 -2.22
C LEU A 59 -1.08 -10.48 -0.85
N VAL A 60 -1.71 -11.57 -0.45
CA VAL A 60 -1.31 -12.25 0.77
C VAL A 60 -1.25 -13.74 0.45
N LYS A 61 -0.45 -14.45 1.23
CA LYS A 61 -0.33 -15.88 1.06
C LYS A 61 -0.62 -16.52 2.38
N GLU A 62 -1.47 -17.55 2.36
CA GLU A 62 -1.79 -18.22 3.58
C GLU A 62 -0.94 -19.46 3.68
N GLN A 63 -0.59 -19.82 4.88
CA GLN A 63 0.23 -20.97 5.13
C GLN A 63 -0.26 -21.64 6.38
N ARG A 64 -0.40 -22.96 6.33
CA ARG A 64 -0.84 -23.69 7.47
C ARG A 64 0.37 -24.08 8.29
N VAL A 65 0.36 -23.75 9.57
CA VAL A 65 1.44 -24.12 10.44
C VAL A 65 0.80 -24.76 11.67
N GLY A 66 0.85 -26.06 11.72
CA GLY A 66 0.18 -26.79 12.78
C GLY A 66 -1.32 -26.62 12.63
N ARG A 67 -1.96 -26.08 13.62
CA ARG A 67 -3.38 -25.86 13.57
C ARG A 67 -3.75 -24.45 13.20
N GLU A 68 -2.75 -23.62 12.96
CA GLU A 68 -3.01 -22.23 12.62
C GLU A 68 -2.93 -22.00 11.15
N THR A 69 -3.71 -21.04 10.66
CA THR A 69 -3.57 -20.56 9.32
C THR A 69 -2.97 -19.17 9.47
N ARG A 70 -1.80 -18.99 8.92
CA ARG A 70 -1.08 -17.72 9.03
C ARG A 70 -1.05 -17.04 7.67
N TYR A 71 -0.99 -15.72 7.70
CA TYR A 71 -0.99 -14.93 6.47
C TYR A 71 0.20 -13.99 6.45
N ARG A 72 0.76 -13.80 5.27
CA ARG A 72 1.83 -12.84 5.11
C ARG A 72 1.60 -12.09 3.81
N MET A 73 2.11 -10.89 3.72
CA MET A 73 1.93 -10.05 2.56
C MET A 73 2.87 -10.50 1.44
N GLN A 74 2.38 -10.44 0.21
CA GLN A 74 3.15 -10.73 -0.97
C GLN A 74 3.19 -9.46 -1.78
N PRO A 75 4.35 -8.82 -1.91
CA PRO A 75 4.39 -7.52 -2.57
C PRO A 75 4.32 -7.54 -4.09
N GLU A 76 4.58 -8.68 -4.70
CA GLU A 76 4.69 -8.74 -6.15
C GLU A 76 3.52 -8.12 -6.93
N PRO A 77 2.26 -8.40 -6.58
CA PRO A 77 1.18 -7.80 -7.37
C PRO A 77 1.10 -6.29 -7.24
N LEU A 78 1.75 -5.73 -6.21
CA LEU A 78 1.73 -4.29 -6.06
C LEU A 78 2.51 -3.60 -7.18
N ALA A 79 3.36 -4.35 -7.88
CA ALA A 79 4.09 -3.78 -9.00
C ALA A 79 3.14 -3.29 -10.09
N GLU A 80 1.98 -3.94 -10.22
CA GLU A 80 1.02 -3.52 -11.21
C GLU A 80 0.45 -2.16 -10.85
N LEU A 81 0.22 -1.92 -9.55
CA LEU A 81 -0.27 -0.64 -9.11
C LEU A 81 0.80 0.42 -9.32
N LYS A 82 2.04 0.08 -9.02
CA LYS A 82 3.12 1.01 -9.18
C LYS A 82 3.27 1.40 -10.64
N SER A 83 3.15 0.42 -11.52
CA SER A 83 3.25 0.68 -12.94
C SER A 83 2.13 1.60 -13.43
N TRP A 84 0.92 1.35 -12.95
CA TRP A 84 -0.21 2.17 -13.33
C TRP A 84 -0.03 3.61 -12.83
N LEU A 85 0.44 3.76 -11.60
CA LEU A 85 0.67 5.08 -11.05
C LEU A 85 1.78 5.81 -11.80
N SER A 86 2.79 5.07 -12.25
CA SER A 86 3.89 5.68 -12.97
C SER A 86 3.45 6.35 -14.26
N TYR A 87 2.34 5.86 -14.82
CA TYR A 87 1.81 6.48 -16.02
C TYR A 87 1.49 7.96 -15.76
N TYR A 88 1.20 8.31 -14.50
CA TYR A 88 0.85 9.67 -14.14
C TYR A 88 1.99 10.45 -13.50
N ASP A 89 3.18 9.89 -13.48
CA ASP A 89 4.32 10.55 -12.87
C ASP A 89 4.58 11.95 -13.40
N ARG A 90 4.51 12.13 -14.71
CA ARG A 90 4.78 13.44 -15.27
C ARG A 90 3.77 14.46 -14.78
N PHE A 91 2.54 14.03 -14.47
CA PHE A 91 1.53 14.93 -13.96
C PHE A 91 1.96 15.46 -12.60
N TRP A 92 2.45 14.57 -11.74
CA TRP A 92 2.91 14.98 -10.44
C TRP A 92 4.18 15.80 -10.53
N ASP A 93 5.08 15.43 -11.41
CA ASP A 93 6.32 16.16 -11.57
C ASP A 93 6.03 17.60 -12.00
N ASN A 94 5.14 17.79 -12.93
CA ASN A 94 4.80 19.12 -13.38
C ASN A 94 4.20 19.95 -12.27
N LYS A 95 3.31 19.36 -11.49
CA LYS A 95 2.68 20.08 -10.42
C LYS A 95 3.68 20.45 -9.34
N LEU A 96 4.55 19.54 -9.00
CA LEU A 96 5.55 19.81 -7.99
C LEU A 96 6.54 20.87 -8.44
N THR A 97 6.89 20.86 -9.71
CA THR A 97 7.79 21.84 -10.24
C THR A 97 7.15 23.22 -10.19
N ALA A 98 5.88 23.31 -10.53
CA ALA A 98 5.17 24.57 -10.49
C ALA A 98 5.10 25.10 -9.08
N LEU A 99 4.84 24.23 -8.12
CA LEU A 99 4.75 24.62 -6.75
C LEU A 99 6.11 25.11 -6.25
N LYS A 100 7.16 24.42 -6.64
CA LYS A 100 8.49 24.79 -6.24
C LYS A 100 8.84 26.17 -6.75
N ARG A 101 8.50 26.47 -7.98
CA ARG A 101 8.79 27.76 -8.54
C ARG A 101 8.05 28.86 -7.81
N LEU A 102 6.85 28.62 -7.40
CA LEU A 102 6.07 29.60 -6.70
C LEU A 102 6.73 29.90 -5.36
N VAL A 103 7.14 28.88 -4.65
CA VAL A 103 7.78 29.07 -3.37
C VAL A 103 9.10 29.83 -3.51
N GLU A 104 9.88 29.49 -4.50
CA GLU A 104 11.15 30.14 -4.70
C GLU A 104 10.97 31.59 -5.08
N ALA A 105 9.94 31.87 -5.86
CA ALA A 105 9.71 33.25 -6.26
C ALA A 105 9.27 34.10 -5.10
N GLU A 106 8.58 33.53 -4.14
CA GLU A 106 8.15 34.29 -3.02
C GLU A 106 9.16 34.47 -1.92
N GLN A 107 10.12 33.61 -1.83
CA GLN A 107 11.10 33.72 -0.79
C GLN A 107 12.50 33.62 -1.30
N PRO A 108 12.92 34.51 -2.08
CA PRO A 108 14.23 34.45 -2.68
C PRO A 108 15.35 34.43 -1.69
N GLU A 109 15.19 35.06 -0.59
CA GLU A 109 16.28 35.12 0.32
C GLU A 109 16.30 34.06 1.32
N ASP A 110 15.31 33.34 1.49
CA ASP A 110 15.29 32.35 2.47
C ASP A 110 15.84 31.05 2.16
N HIS A 111 16.12 30.81 0.96
CA HIS A 111 16.55 29.50 0.62
C HIS A 111 17.75 29.05 1.34
N SER A 112 18.52 29.93 1.77
CA SER A 112 19.75 29.51 2.36
C SER A 112 19.51 28.82 3.66
N LEU A 113 18.50 29.13 4.32
CA LEU A 113 18.24 28.55 5.56
C LEU A 113 17.57 27.25 5.53
N THR A 114 16.53 27.16 4.88
CA THR A 114 15.76 26.02 4.99
C THR A 114 15.93 24.96 4.01
N GLY A 115 16.29 25.33 2.87
CA GLY A 115 16.39 24.37 1.84
C GLY A 115 16.95 23.07 2.15
N PRO A 116 18.10 23.03 2.57
CA PRO A 116 18.78 21.79 2.70
C PRO A 116 18.17 20.73 3.51
N ARG A 117 17.81 21.00 4.65
CA ARG A 117 17.34 20.00 5.45
C ARG A 117 16.08 19.42 5.14
N ILE A 118 15.19 20.16 4.74
CA ILE A 118 13.94 19.68 4.51
C ILE A 118 13.86 18.71 3.44
N VAL A 119 14.57 18.93 2.45
CA VAL A 119 14.54 18.09 1.35
C VAL A 119 14.91 16.70 1.58
N GLU A 120 15.97 16.48 2.23
CA GLU A 120 16.38 15.21 2.43
C GLU A 120 15.50 14.35 3.16
N THR A 121 14.80 14.86 4.06
CA THR A 121 14.01 14.00 4.81
C THR A 121 12.97 13.37 4.01
N LYS A 122 12.52 13.97 2.99
CA LYS A 122 11.55 13.40 2.27
C LYS A 122 11.91 12.27 1.52
N GLN A 123 13.04 12.28 0.96
CA GLN A 123 13.41 11.24 0.18
C GLN A 123 13.54 10.02 0.88
N ASP A 124 13.92 10.08 2.05
CA ASP A 124 14.13 8.92 2.79
C ASP A 124 12.95 8.07 2.91
N GLU A 125 11.83 8.59 3.00
CA GLU A 125 10.74 7.82 3.16
C GLU A 125 10.31 7.13 2.04
N LEU A 126 10.67 7.53 0.97
CA LEU A 126 10.27 6.88 -0.20
C LEU A 126 11.15 5.81 -0.59
#